data_4e8d8136847edcadfe0dfc8748bf76e7
#
_entry.id   4e8d8136847edcadfe0dfc8748bf76e7
#
_cell.length_a   1.000
_cell.length_b   1.000
_cell.length_c   1.000
_cell.angle_alpha   90.00
_cell.angle_beta   90.00
_cell.angle_gamma   90.00
#
_symmetry.space_group_name_H-M   'P 1'
#
loop_
_entity.id
_entity.type
_entity.pdbx_description
1 polymer ?
#
loop_
_entity_poly.entity_id
_entity_poly.type
_entity_poly.pdbx_seq_one_letter_code
_entity_poly.pdbx_strand_id
1 'polypeptide(L)'
;MKGKIQICTLLIIVFSVNCYCQNENSLSSKDKIYGLSLIWKEVSYNFAFFNQIPDLNWDSCYQDFIPRVLESENDWDYYLELQKFMSLLQDGHTRVFTQVHLRNKYYGTSIKQLNTKLIEGKVIITRVLDDSLRIRGMKPGMEIVAINEMNPFIYAEQYVAPYVYASTPHDRQLQIFSQNLLSGRVAEPVRIEVKDFDGKVERYSIYREPWIMEEEMLTGKPLEFRVVAKNTGYLKINNFVGSNSIRSDFDSIYEKILLTDALIIDVRENMGGWTDISQYILKHFANKPFKTGKWRSPENIAAHRSWGSNIEWFESGEYEVAPFTDKVIYTRPIVLLADESTFSCAEDFCADFLTMKRGKIVGSKTAGSSGNPLMVKLPGEGVALICTKQDFFPDGREYVGFGIDPDIEVKPSIEDIFQNNDPVLQAAIKTILQ
;
A
#
# COMPACT_ATOMS: atom_id res chain seq x y z
N MET A 1 33.69 16.36 -12.17
CA MET A 1 32.30 16.65 -12.53
C MET A 1 31.45 16.40 -11.28
N LYS A 2 30.79 17.45 -10.75
CA LYS A 2 30.08 17.39 -9.46
C LYS A 2 28.70 16.79 -9.72
N GLY A 3 28.48 15.52 -9.36
CA GLY A 3 27.18 14.89 -9.38
C GLY A 3 26.26 15.58 -8.36
N LYS A 4 25.19 16.19 -8.85
CA LYS A 4 24.09 16.67 -7.99
C LYS A 4 23.31 15.44 -7.54
N ILE A 5 23.44 15.10 -6.27
CA ILE A 5 22.53 14.16 -5.60
C ILE A 5 21.17 14.85 -5.56
N GLN A 6 20.25 14.37 -6.37
CA GLN A 6 18.83 14.72 -6.27
C GLN A 6 18.25 14.00 -5.05
N ILE A 7 18.06 14.76 -3.98
CA ILE A 7 17.36 14.30 -2.78
C ILE A 7 15.87 14.27 -3.15
N CYS A 8 15.34 13.08 -3.42
CA CYS A 8 13.89 12.85 -3.43
C CYS A 8 13.38 12.95 -1.99
N THR A 9 12.88 14.12 -1.64
CA THR A 9 12.30 14.39 -0.33
C THR A 9 10.85 13.92 -0.32
N LEU A 10 10.59 12.70 0.13
CA LEU A 10 9.26 12.31 0.56
C LEU A 10 9.03 13.08 1.88
N LEU A 11 8.31 14.19 1.80
CA LEU A 11 8.01 15.00 2.96
C LEU A 11 7.04 14.23 3.86
N ILE A 12 7.54 13.71 4.97
CA ILE A 12 6.68 13.45 6.13
C ILE A 12 6.26 14.83 6.62
N ILE A 13 5.03 15.22 6.30
CA ILE A 13 4.46 16.47 6.79
C ILE A 13 4.13 16.26 8.27
N VAL A 14 5.06 16.66 9.13
CA VAL A 14 4.76 16.90 10.54
C VAL A 14 3.92 18.18 10.57
N PHE A 15 2.61 18.03 10.63
CA PHE A 15 1.72 19.15 10.92
C PHE A 15 1.85 19.50 12.39
N SER A 16 2.59 20.57 12.69
CA SER A 16 2.47 21.24 13.98
C SER A 16 1.03 21.72 14.14
N VAL A 17 0.34 21.19 15.14
CA VAL A 17 -1.01 21.57 15.53
C VAL A 17 -0.97 23.00 16.06
N ASN A 18 -1.16 23.98 15.19
CA ASN A 18 -1.62 25.28 15.63
C ASN A 18 -3.14 25.20 15.74
N CYS A 19 -3.62 25.13 16.97
CA CYS A 19 -5.03 25.21 17.30
C CYS A 19 -5.54 26.63 17.00
N TYR A 20 -5.87 26.91 15.74
CA TYR A 20 -6.68 28.05 15.36
C TYR A 20 -8.13 27.57 15.33
N CYS A 21 -8.94 28.20 16.14
CA CYS A 21 -10.41 28.13 16.04
C CYS A 21 -10.79 28.76 14.70
N GLN A 22 -10.81 27.96 13.62
CA GLN A 22 -11.28 28.40 12.30
C GLN A 22 -12.80 28.28 12.30
N ASN A 23 -13.48 29.39 11.98
CA ASN A 23 -14.83 29.33 11.44
C ASN A 23 -14.82 28.33 10.27
N GLU A 24 -15.61 27.25 10.37
CA GLU A 24 -15.81 26.27 9.30
C GLU A 24 -16.53 26.95 8.12
N ASN A 25 -15.82 27.78 7.36
CA ASN A 25 -16.34 28.23 6.07
C ASN A 25 -16.23 27.05 5.11
N SER A 26 -17.34 26.45 4.76
CA SER A 26 -17.45 25.43 3.71
C SER A 26 -16.85 25.98 2.41
N LEU A 27 -16.22 25.09 1.64
CA LEU A 27 -15.65 25.40 0.33
C LEU A 27 -16.70 26.02 -0.61
N SER A 28 -16.36 27.16 -1.21
CA SER A 28 -17.21 27.79 -2.20
C SER A 28 -17.33 26.94 -3.48
N SER A 29 -18.38 27.15 -4.27
CA SER A 29 -18.51 26.52 -5.59
C SER A 29 -17.29 26.77 -6.48
N LYS A 30 -16.68 27.96 -6.36
CA LYS A 30 -15.42 28.29 -7.07
C LYS A 30 -14.27 27.39 -6.63
N ASP A 31 -14.11 27.17 -5.32
CA ASP A 31 -13.03 26.34 -4.78
C ASP A 31 -13.23 24.87 -5.15
N LYS A 32 -14.47 24.38 -5.13
CA LYS A 32 -14.81 23.01 -5.54
C LYS A 32 -14.47 22.75 -7.01
N ILE A 33 -14.89 23.66 -7.91
CA ILE A 33 -14.53 23.56 -9.34
C ILE A 33 -13.01 23.67 -9.52
N TYR A 34 -12.35 24.60 -8.82
CA TYR A 34 -10.91 24.80 -8.94
C TYR A 34 -10.14 23.54 -8.53
N GLY A 35 -10.51 22.90 -7.41
CA GLY A 35 -9.85 21.67 -6.95
C GLY A 35 -10.04 20.51 -7.93
N LEU A 36 -11.25 20.29 -8.47
CA LEU A 36 -11.51 19.29 -9.50
C LEU A 36 -10.69 19.57 -10.77
N SER A 37 -10.68 20.86 -11.24
CA SER A 37 -9.92 21.27 -12.41
C SER A 37 -8.41 21.11 -12.23
N LEU A 38 -7.91 21.34 -11.01
CA LEU A 38 -6.51 21.18 -10.67
C LEU A 38 -6.10 19.70 -10.77
N ILE A 39 -6.91 18.79 -10.22
CA ILE A 39 -6.69 17.33 -10.36
C ILE A 39 -6.71 16.94 -11.85
N TRP A 40 -7.77 17.33 -12.58
CA TRP A 40 -7.90 16.98 -14.01
C TRP A 40 -6.68 17.43 -14.81
N LYS A 41 -6.24 18.69 -14.61
CA LYS A 41 -5.06 19.25 -15.29
C LYS A 41 -3.77 18.48 -14.92
N GLU A 42 -3.50 18.31 -13.63
CA GLU A 42 -2.25 17.69 -13.19
C GLU A 42 -2.17 16.21 -13.59
N VAL A 43 -3.28 15.49 -13.53
CA VAL A 43 -3.37 14.11 -14.05
C VAL A 43 -3.13 14.07 -15.55
N SER A 44 -3.75 14.97 -16.34
CA SER A 44 -3.59 15.01 -17.80
C SER A 44 -2.14 15.17 -18.26
N TYR A 45 -1.30 15.81 -17.45
CA TYR A 45 0.11 16.05 -17.80
C TYR A 45 1.11 15.10 -17.13
N ASN A 46 0.75 14.52 -15.98
CA ASN A 46 1.73 13.87 -15.14
C ASN A 46 1.44 12.38 -14.87
N PHE A 47 0.19 11.92 -15.07
CA PHE A 47 -0.16 10.53 -14.78
C PHE A 47 0.51 9.57 -15.76
N ALA A 48 1.26 8.62 -15.22
CA ALA A 48 2.13 7.76 -16.02
C ALA A 48 1.41 6.54 -16.63
N PHE A 49 0.18 6.19 -16.21
CA PHE A 49 -0.43 4.90 -16.51
C PHE A 49 -1.69 4.96 -17.38
N PHE A 50 -1.90 6.02 -18.18
CA PHE A 50 -3.02 6.07 -19.12
C PHE A 50 -3.04 4.89 -20.11
N ASN A 51 -1.89 4.32 -20.42
CA ASN A 51 -1.78 3.13 -21.26
C ASN A 51 -2.40 1.87 -20.65
N GLN A 52 -2.58 1.81 -19.31
CA GLN A 52 -3.22 0.69 -18.63
C GLN A 52 -4.75 0.84 -18.53
N ILE A 53 -5.29 2.02 -18.85
CA ILE A 53 -6.72 2.34 -18.84
C ILE A 53 -7.15 3.00 -20.17
N PRO A 54 -6.90 2.35 -21.33
CA PRO A 54 -7.06 2.98 -22.66
C PRO A 54 -8.51 3.40 -22.96
N ASP A 55 -9.49 2.80 -22.33
CA ASP A 55 -10.92 3.09 -22.53
C ASP A 55 -11.42 4.28 -21.71
N LEU A 56 -10.60 4.82 -20.80
CA LEU A 56 -10.98 5.94 -19.95
C LEU A 56 -10.91 7.26 -20.74
N ASN A 57 -12.07 7.90 -20.96
CA ASN A 57 -12.12 9.26 -21.45
C ASN A 57 -12.05 10.24 -20.25
N TRP A 58 -10.82 10.67 -19.93
CA TRP A 58 -10.56 11.51 -18.75
C TRP A 58 -11.24 12.87 -18.81
N ASP A 59 -11.35 13.47 -20.01
CA ASP A 59 -12.05 14.75 -20.20
C ASP A 59 -13.57 14.60 -19.99
N SER A 60 -14.17 13.51 -20.46
CA SER A 60 -15.58 13.21 -20.19
C SER A 60 -15.84 13.00 -18.71
N CYS A 61 -14.97 12.22 -18.04
CA CYS A 61 -15.08 12.03 -16.59
C CYS A 61 -15.02 13.36 -15.82
N TYR A 62 -14.12 14.28 -16.22
CA TYR A 62 -14.05 15.59 -15.61
C TYR A 62 -15.37 16.36 -15.73
N GLN A 63 -15.98 16.37 -16.93
CA GLN A 63 -17.26 17.05 -17.18
C GLN A 63 -18.38 16.44 -16.34
N ASP A 64 -18.44 15.12 -16.22
CA ASP A 64 -19.44 14.40 -15.43
C ASP A 64 -19.32 14.66 -13.93
N PHE A 65 -18.12 14.98 -13.44
CA PHE A 65 -17.89 15.28 -12.03
C PHE A 65 -18.11 16.74 -11.65
N ILE A 66 -18.21 17.69 -12.59
CA ILE A 66 -18.51 19.10 -12.29
C ILE A 66 -19.82 19.24 -11.49
N PRO A 67 -20.98 18.74 -11.94
CA PRO A 67 -22.21 18.86 -11.17
C PRO A 67 -22.09 18.14 -9.81
N ARG A 68 -21.45 16.99 -9.74
CA ARG A 68 -21.32 16.17 -8.52
C ARG A 68 -20.56 16.92 -7.40
N VAL A 69 -19.44 17.58 -7.73
CA VAL A 69 -18.69 18.37 -6.74
C VAL A 69 -19.48 19.63 -6.33
N LEU A 70 -20.29 20.20 -7.20
CA LEU A 70 -21.13 21.36 -6.88
C LEU A 70 -22.30 20.99 -5.97
N GLU A 71 -22.89 19.82 -6.14
CA GLU A 71 -24.01 19.29 -5.35
C GLU A 71 -23.59 18.76 -3.98
N SER A 72 -22.27 18.63 -3.71
CA SER A 72 -21.80 18.18 -2.41
C SER A 72 -22.26 19.13 -1.28
N GLU A 73 -22.86 18.55 -0.23
CA GLU A 73 -23.50 19.34 0.85
C GLU A 73 -22.46 19.98 1.80
N ASN A 74 -21.29 19.36 1.94
CA ASN A 74 -20.22 19.79 2.83
C ASN A 74 -18.85 19.41 2.24
N ASP A 75 -17.76 19.81 2.90
CA ASP A 75 -16.41 19.56 2.41
C ASP A 75 -16.04 18.08 2.43
N TRP A 76 -16.60 17.28 3.35
CA TRP A 76 -16.39 15.84 3.35
C TRP A 76 -16.99 15.18 2.09
N ASP A 77 -18.24 15.51 1.75
CA ASP A 77 -18.89 14.97 0.57
C ASP A 77 -18.18 15.42 -0.72
N TYR A 78 -17.66 16.64 -0.76
CA TYR A 78 -16.80 17.11 -1.85
C TYR A 78 -15.55 16.26 -2.02
N TYR A 79 -14.84 15.97 -0.93
CA TYR A 79 -13.66 15.12 -1.00
C TYR A 79 -13.99 13.66 -1.36
N LEU A 80 -15.15 13.14 -0.97
CA LEU A 80 -15.61 11.83 -1.43
C LEU A 80 -15.80 11.80 -2.96
N GLU A 81 -16.34 12.86 -3.56
CA GLU A 81 -16.45 12.92 -5.02
C GLU A 81 -15.07 13.02 -5.70
N LEU A 82 -14.12 13.77 -5.13
CA LEU A 82 -12.75 13.76 -5.63
C LEU A 82 -12.07 12.39 -5.50
N GLN A 83 -12.34 11.65 -4.42
CA GLN A 83 -11.85 10.28 -4.27
C GLN A 83 -12.42 9.34 -5.34
N LYS A 84 -13.72 9.41 -5.61
CA LYS A 84 -14.33 8.64 -6.71
C LYS A 84 -13.74 9.02 -8.07
N PHE A 85 -13.53 10.31 -8.32
CA PHE A 85 -12.92 10.78 -9.57
C PHE A 85 -11.51 10.18 -9.76
N MET A 86 -10.68 10.25 -8.73
CA MET A 86 -9.32 9.71 -8.79
C MET A 86 -9.27 8.19 -8.85
N SER A 87 -10.23 7.47 -8.25
CA SER A 87 -10.28 6.01 -8.29
C SER A 87 -10.48 5.44 -9.70
N LEU A 88 -11.02 6.23 -10.64
CA LEU A 88 -11.15 5.87 -12.05
C LEU A 88 -9.79 5.61 -12.72
N LEU A 89 -8.71 6.17 -12.19
CA LEU A 89 -7.35 6.01 -12.70
C LEU A 89 -6.73 4.63 -12.38
N GLN A 90 -7.37 3.84 -11.50
CA GLN A 90 -6.96 2.47 -11.16
C GLN A 90 -5.47 2.35 -10.81
N ASP A 91 -4.97 3.27 -9.97
CA ASP A 91 -3.58 3.29 -9.53
C ASP A 91 -3.46 3.50 -8.02
N GLY A 92 -2.71 2.62 -7.35
CA GLY A 92 -2.55 2.62 -5.90
C GLY A 92 -1.82 3.84 -5.33
N HIS A 93 -0.99 4.52 -6.12
CA HIS A 93 -0.29 5.75 -5.71
C HIS A 93 -1.03 7.03 -6.08
N THR A 94 -2.06 6.96 -6.94
CA THR A 94 -2.85 8.11 -7.38
C THR A 94 -4.13 8.21 -6.57
N ARG A 95 -4.16 9.11 -5.58
CA ARG A 95 -5.23 9.16 -4.58
C ARG A 95 -5.43 10.56 -3.99
N VAL A 96 -6.58 10.78 -3.35
CA VAL A 96 -6.90 12.02 -2.62
C VAL A 96 -6.90 11.77 -1.12
N PHE A 97 -6.24 12.64 -0.38
CA PHE A 97 -6.30 12.71 1.07
C PHE A 97 -7.05 13.97 1.50
N THR A 98 -8.01 13.78 2.40
CA THR A 98 -8.68 14.88 3.09
C THR A 98 -7.82 15.35 4.27
N GLN A 99 -8.16 16.51 4.82
CA GLN A 99 -7.59 16.94 6.10
C GLN A 99 -7.86 15.90 7.21
N VAL A 100 -6.88 15.71 8.09
CA VAL A 100 -6.98 14.73 9.19
C VAL A 100 -8.19 15.00 10.09
N HIS A 101 -8.43 16.27 10.46
CA HIS A 101 -9.58 16.61 11.32
C HIS A 101 -10.93 16.34 10.64
N LEU A 102 -11.07 16.65 9.33
CA LEU A 102 -12.27 16.39 8.57
C LEU A 102 -12.53 14.88 8.46
N ARG A 103 -11.49 14.11 8.14
CA ARG A 103 -11.57 12.66 8.11
C ARG A 103 -11.99 12.10 9.46
N ASN A 104 -11.32 12.49 10.55
CA ASN A 104 -11.61 11.97 11.89
C ASN A 104 -13.01 12.35 12.39
N LYS A 105 -13.56 13.48 11.93
CA LYS A 105 -14.95 13.89 12.23
C LYS A 105 -15.99 12.99 11.55
N TYR A 106 -15.73 12.57 10.32
CA TYR A 106 -16.75 11.89 9.50
C TYR A 106 -16.48 10.42 9.25
N TYR A 107 -15.22 9.97 9.25
CA TYR A 107 -14.82 8.66 8.80
C TYR A 107 -14.03 7.89 9.86
N GLY A 108 -14.37 6.63 10.04
CA GLY A 108 -13.70 5.73 10.97
C GLY A 108 -13.52 4.35 10.38
N THR A 109 -12.70 3.55 11.05
CA THR A 109 -12.37 2.18 10.70
C THR A 109 -12.66 1.22 11.85
N SER A 110 -12.70 -0.06 11.56
CA SER A 110 -12.84 -1.13 12.55
C SER A 110 -11.54 -1.89 12.80
N ILE A 111 -10.41 -1.48 12.21
CA ILE A 111 -9.16 -2.24 12.23
C ILE A 111 -8.59 -2.48 13.64
N LYS A 112 -8.93 -1.62 14.59
CA LYS A 112 -8.59 -1.80 16.02
C LYS A 112 -9.49 -2.78 16.75
N GLN A 113 -10.57 -3.25 16.14
CA GLN A 113 -11.55 -4.18 16.72
C GLN A 113 -11.47 -5.55 16.07
N LEU A 114 -11.51 -5.59 14.74
CA LEU A 114 -11.34 -6.82 13.96
C LEU A 114 -10.77 -6.53 12.57
N ASN A 115 -10.08 -7.52 12.03
CA ASN A 115 -9.60 -7.49 10.66
C ASN A 115 -10.30 -8.59 9.85
N THR A 116 -10.48 -8.32 8.58
CA THR A 116 -11.12 -9.24 7.62
C THR A 116 -10.23 -9.49 6.42
N LYS A 117 -10.48 -10.55 5.67
CA LYS A 117 -9.83 -10.84 4.39
C LYS A 117 -10.75 -11.70 3.53
N LEU A 118 -10.62 -11.57 2.21
CA LEU A 118 -11.26 -12.51 1.28
C LEU A 118 -10.39 -13.76 1.17
N ILE A 119 -10.88 -14.90 1.68
CA ILE A 119 -10.18 -16.19 1.67
C ILE A 119 -11.15 -17.24 1.15
N GLU A 120 -10.73 -18.05 0.16
CA GLU A 120 -11.56 -19.12 -0.44
C GLU A 120 -12.95 -18.62 -0.89
N GLY A 121 -13.01 -17.37 -1.41
CA GLY A 121 -14.27 -16.76 -1.87
C GLY A 121 -15.22 -16.31 -0.76
N LYS A 122 -14.79 -16.27 0.49
CA LYS A 122 -15.56 -15.84 1.67
C LYS A 122 -14.90 -14.66 2.39
N VAL A 123 -15.71 -13.81 3.00
CA VAL A 123 -15.21 -12.75 3.86
C VAL A 123 -14.95 -13.32 5.25
N ILE A 124 -13.69 -13.53 5.56
CA ILE A 124 -13.24 -14.19 6.79
C ILE A 124 -12.66 -13.19 7.77
N ILE A 125 -13.04 -13.32 9.04
CA ILE A 125 -12.42 -12.60 10.16
C ILE A 125 -11.04 -13.20 10.39
N THR A 126 -9.98 -12.40 10.22
CA THR A 126 -8.60 -12.85 10.37
C THR A 126 -8.02 -12.55 11.75
N ARG A 127 -8.46 -11.46 12.38
CA ARG A 127 -8.07 -11.08 13.75
C ARG A 127 -9.28 -10.51 14.48
N VAL A 128 -9.38 -10.81 15.78
CA VAL A 128 -10.34 -10.17 16.71
C VAL A 128 -9.51 -9.50 17.80
N LEU A 129 -9.49 -8.17 17.81
CA LEU A 129 -8.63 -7.37 18.69
C LEU A 129 -9.41 -6.83 19.89
N ASP A 130 -10.73 -6.63 19.75
CA ASP A 130 -11.62 -6.16 20.80
C ASP A 130 -12.01 -7.31 21.75
N ASP A 131 -11.78 -7.10 23.06
CA ASP A 131 -12.09 -8.09 24.09
C ASP A 131 -13.59 -8.38 24.20
N SER A 132 -14.45 -7.40 23.97
CA SER A 132 -15.91 -7.59 24.05
C SER A 132 -16.42 -8.51 22.95
N LEU A 133 -15.84 -8.42 21.76
CA LEU A 133 -16.15 -9.33 20.65
C LEU A 133 -15.65 -10.76 20.93
N ARG A 134 -14.45 -10.89 21.53
CA ARG A 134 -13.91 -12.20 21.94
C ARG A 134 -14.75 -12.87 23.02
N ILE A 135 -15.17 -12.11 24.03
CA ILE A 135 -16.04 -12.61 25.13
C ILE A 135 -17.38 -13.10 24.58
N ARG A 136 -17.92 -12.43 23.55
CA ARG A 136 -19.14 -12.84 22.86
C ARG A 136 -18.95 -14.02 21.92
N GLY A 137 -17.75 -14.58 21.81
CA GLY A 137 -17.46 -15.78 21.06
C GLY A 137 -16.94 -15.57 19.63
N MET A 138 -16.70 -14.33 19.19
CA MET A 138 -16.12 -14.07 17.87
C MET A 138 -14.66 -14.55 17.83
N LYS A 139 -14.32 -15.29 16.75
CA LYS A 139 -12.99 -15.90 16.58
C LYS A 139 -12.48 -15.69 15.15
N PRO A 140 -11.15 -15.68 14.94
CA PRO A 140 -10.57 -15.82 13.62
C PRO A 140 -11.06 -17.09 12.92
N GLY A 141 -11.22 -17.03 11.59
CA GLY A 141 -11.75 -18.11 10.76
C GLY A 141 -13.28 -18.06 10.56
N MET A 142 -14.03 -17.31 11.37
CA MET A 142 -15.48 -17.13 11.17
C MET A 142 -15.78 -16.28 9.92
N GLU A 143 -16.92 -16.53 9.29
CA GLU A 143 -17.37 -15.90 8.04
C GLU A 143 -18.34 -14.74 8.31
N ILE A 144 -18.11 -13.57 7.72
CA ILE A 144 -19.13 -12.50 7.65
C ILE A 144 -20.08 -12.82 6.48
N VAL A 145 -21.35 -13.07 6.80
CA VAL A 145 -22.37 -13.46 5.81
C VAL A 145 -23.32 -12.33 5.43
N ALA A 146 -23.40 -11.27 6.26
CA ALA A 146 -24.14 -10.06 5.93
C ALA A 146 -23.49 -8.82 6.57
N ILE A 147 -23.61 -7.67 5.91
CA ILE A 147 -23.24 -6.35 6.39
C ILE A 147 -24.43 -5.41 6.16
N ASN A 148 -24.96 -4.80 7.24
CA ASN A 148 -26.18 -3.99 7.18
C ASN A 148 -27.32 -4.68 6.41
N GLU A 149 -27.55 -5.97 6.70
CA GLU A 149 -28.56 -6.83 6.06
C GLU A 149 -28.34 -7.12 4.56
N MET A 150 -27.20 -6.72 4.01
CA MET A 150 -26.83 -6.96 2.61
C MET A 150 -25.78 -8.06 2.51
N ASN A 151 -25.74 -8.74 1.37
CA ASN A 151 -24.61 -9.63 1.03
C ASN A 151 -23.29 -8.83 1.06
N PRO A 152 -22.21 -9.34 1.67
CA PRO A 152 -20.95 -8.60 1.82
C PRO A 152 -20.33 -8.13 0.51
N PHE A 153 -20.49 -8.88 -0.57
CA PHE A 153 -19.99 -8.51 -1.90
C PHE A 153 -20.78 -7.36 -2.52
N ILE A 154 -22.12 -7.39 -2.37
CA ILE A 154 -23.00 -6.29 -2.83
C ILE A 154 -22.71 -5.04 -2.03
N TYR A 155 -22.57 -5.17 -0.71
CA TYR A 155 -22.18 -4.04 0.15
C TYR A 155 -20.83 -3.46 -0.26
N ALA A 156 -19.83 -4.32 -0.47
CA ALA A 156 -18.50 -3.92 -0.89
C ALA A 156 -18.51 -3.15 -2.21
N GLU A 157 -19.22 -3.66 -3.23
CA GLU A 157 -19.29 -3.00 -4.55
C GLU A 157 -20.01 -1.66 -4.50
N GLN A 158 -21.06 -1.54 -3.68
CA GLN A 158 -21.85 -0.32 -3.59
C GLN A 158 -21.23 0.76 -2.73
N TYR A 159 -20.60 0.41 -1.60
CA TYR A 159 -20.19 1.37 -0.57
C TYR A 159 -18.67 1.49 -0.37
N VAL A 160 -17.88 0.55 -0.87
CA VAL A 160 -16.43 0.54 -0.65
C VAL A 160 -15.66 0.70 -1.96
N ALA A 161 -15.98 -0.12 -2.94
CA ALA A 161 -15.25 -0.19 -4.20
C ALA A 161 -15.12 1.15 -4.97
N PRO A 162 -16.12 2.06 -4.94
CA PRO A 162 -16.00 3.35 -5.62
C PRO A 162 -14.91 4.28 -5.07
N TYR A 163 -14.37 3.99 -3.90
CA TYR A 163 -13.35 4.82 -3.23
C TYR A 163 -11.98 4.14 -3.14
N VAL A 164 -11.82 2.97 -3.77
CA VAL A 164 -10.60 2.18 -3.67
C VAL A 164 -9.64 2.53 -4.80
N TYR A 165 -8.39 2.75 -4.42
CA TYR A 165 -7.26 3.00 -5.31
C TYR A 165 -6.38 1.76 -5.38
N ALA A 166 -6.31 1.12 -6.53
CA ALA A 166 -5.56 -0.12 -6.68
C ALA A 166 -5.06 -0.30 -8.10
N SER A 167 -3.83 -0.77 -8.25
CA SER A 167 -3.21 -0.98 -9.56
C SER A 167 -3.49 -2.36 -10.14
N THR A 168 -3.98 -3.30 -9.32
CA THR A 168 -4.26 -4.69 -9.74
C THR A 168 -5.56 -5.22 -9.15
N PRO A 169 -6.18 -6.25 -9.75
CA PRO A 169 -7.39 -6.87 -9.20
C PRO A 169 -7.20 -7.45 -7.80
N HIS A 170 -6.04 -8.03 -7.49
CA HIS A 170 -5.79 -8.61 -6.16
C HIS A 170 -5.51 -7.53 -5.10
N ASP A 171 -4.80 -6.44 -5.45
CA ASP A 171 -4.69 -5.27 -4.58
C ASP A 171 -6.08 -4.64 -4.34
N ARG A 172 -6.92 -4.52 -5.39
CA ARG A 172 -8.30 -4.04 -5.23
C ARG A 172 -9.11 -4.90 -4.26
N GLN A 173 -8.98 -6.23 -4.34
CA GLN A 173 -9.62 -7.14 -3.38
C GLN A 173 -9.11 -6.92 -1.95
N LEU A 174 -7.79 -6.79 -1.79
CA LEU A 174 -7.18 -6.49 -0.48
C LEU A 174 -7.70 -5.17 0.08
N GLN A 175 -7.67 -4.10 -0.70
CA GLN A 175 -8.16 -2.78 -0.30
C GLN A 175 -9.64 -2.83 0.11
N ILE A 176 -10.48 -3.52 -0.65
CA ILE A 176 -11.91 -3.65 -0.36
C ILE A 176 -12.14 -4.49 0.91
N PHE A 177 -11.67 -5.74 0.91
CA PHE A 177 -12.10 -6.73 1.91
C PHE A 177 -11.25 -6.75 3.18
N SER A 178 -10.03 -6.22 3.13
CA SER A 178 -9.14 -6.24 4.31
C SER A 178 -9.00 -4.86 4.95
N GLN A 179 -8.95 -3.80 4.16
CA GLN A 179 -8.64 -2.47 4.69
C GLN A 179 -9.88 -1.59 4.89
N ASN A 180 -10.89 -1.70 4.00
CA ASN A 180 -11.97 -0.71 3.97
C ASN A 180 -13.37 -1.29 4.17
N LEU A 181 -13.57 -2.62 4.19
CA LEU A 181 -14.89 -3.24 4.17
C LEU A 181 -15.85 -2.73 5.26
N LEU A 182 -15.35 -2.59 6.48
CA LEU A 182 -16.13 -2.15 7.63
C LEU A 182 -15.92 -0.67 7.98
N SER A 183 -15.16 0.06 7.15
CA SER A 183 -14.95 1.50 7.31
C SER A 183 -16.19 2.30 6.88
N GLY A 184 -16.30 3.54 7.34
CA GLY A 184 -17.41 4.43 6.98
C GLY A 184 -17.66 5.53 8.00
N ARG A 185 -18.88 6.04 8.08
CA ARG A 185 -19.22 7.15 9.00
C ARG A 185 -19.04 6.75 10.46
N VAL A 186 -18.33 7.58 11.23
CA VAL A 186 -18.04 7.33 12.67
C VAL A 186 -19.33 7.25 13.50
N ALA A 187 -20.32 8.08 13.18
CA ALA A 187 -21.56 8.18 13.95
C ALA A 187 -22.46 6.92 13.87
N GLU A 188 -22.21 6.03 12.92
CA GLU A 188 -23.08 4.89 12.65
C GLU A 188 -22.33 3.58 12.83
N PRO A 189 -22.78 2.67 13.72
CA PRO A 189 -22.20 1.35 13.80
C PRO A 189 -22.50 0.55 12.51
N VAL A 190 -21.58 -0.26 12.07
CA VAL A 190 -21.82 -1.25 11.05
C VAL A 190 -22.34 -2.53 11.69
N ARG A 191 -23.48 -3.06 11.23
CA ARG A 191 -24.04 -4.32 11.69
C ARG A 191 -23.54 -5.45 10.82
N ILE A 192 -23.00 -6.49 11.44
CA ILE A 192 -22.51 -7.66 10.72
C ILE A 192 -23.21 -8.91 11.26
N GLU A 193 -23.49 -9.86 10.36
CA GLU A 193 -23.89 -11.22 10.70
C GLU A 193 -22.68 -12.13 10.45
N VAL A 194 -22.31 -12.85 11.51
CA VAL A 194 -21.13 -13.72 11.51
C VAL A 194 -21.59 -15.16 11.70
N LYS A 195 -21.16 -16.04 10.78
CA LYS A 195 -21.40 -17.46 10.83
C LYS A 195 -20.20 -18.17 11.43
N ASP A 196 -20.43 -18.97 12.48
CA ASP A 196 -19.42 -19.81 13.10
C ASP A 196 -19.19 -21.13 12.36
N PHE A 197 -18.32 -21.97 12.93
CA PHE A 197 -17.97 -23.28 12.35
C PHE A 197 -19.10 -24.31 12.42
N ASP A 198 -20.08 -24.14 13.33
CA ASP A 198 -21.24 -25.00 13.47
C ASP A 198 -22.41 -24.51 12.59
N GLY A 199 -22.24 -23.44 11.85
CA GLY A 199 -23.23 -22.82 10.98
C GLY A 199 -24.20 -21.88 11.68
N LYS A 200 -24.01 -21.62 12.98
CA LYS A 200 -24.81 -20.66 13.75
C LYS A 200 -24.44 -19.23 13.32
N VAL A 201 -25.45 -18.39 13.14
CA VAL A 201 -25.27 -16.98 12.78
C VAL A 201 -25.60 -16.10 13.96
N GLU A 202 -24.65 -15.21 14.28
CA GLU A 202 -24.82 -14.20 15.34
C GLU A 202 -24.65 -12.77 14.78
N ARG A 203 -25.34 -11.81 15.42
CA ARG A 203 -25.33 -10.39 15.03
C ARG A 203 -24.44 -9.57 15.94
N TYR A 204 -23.60 -8.73 15.33
CA TYR A 204 -22.70 -7.81 16.02
C TYR A 204 -22.89 -6.39 15.48
N SER A 205 -22.70 -5.40 16.36
CA SER A 205 -22.59 -4.00 15.98
C SER A 205 -21.14 -3.57 16.23
N ILE A 206 -20.47 -3.17 15.17
CA ILE A 206 -19.07 -2.74 15.20
C ILE A 206 -19.07 -1.21 15.14
N TYR A 207 -18.51 -0.57 16.15
CA TYR A 207 -18.35 0.88 16.21
C TYR A 207 -17.05 1.26 15.52
N ARG A 208 -17.12 2.26 14.66
CA ARG A 208 -15.97 2.76 13.92
C ARG A 208 -15.24 3.81 14.74
N GLU A 209 -13.92 3.72 14.79
CA GLU A 209 -13.07 4.68 15.48
C GLU A 209 -12.32 5.53 14.43
N PRO A 210 -12.09 6.83 14.72
CA PRO A 210 -11.23 7.64 13.87
C PRO A 210 -9.86 6.95 13.69
N TRP A 211 -9.39 6.84 12.45
CA TRP A 211 -8.08 6.27 12.19
C TRP A 211 -7.00 7.34 12.32
N ILE A 212 -6.16 7.21 13.32
CA ILE A 212 -5.01 8.11 13.55
C ILE A 212 -3.78 7.45 12.91
N MET A 213 -3.58 7.71 11.61
CA MET A 213 -2.48 7.13 10.82
C MET A 213 -1.09 7.44 11.39
N GLU A 214 -0.92 8.60 12.02
CA GLU A 214 0.38 9.06 12.53
C GLU A 214 0.89 8.22 13.71
N GLU A 215 0.00 7.73 14.55
CA GLU A 215 0.40 6.99 15.76
C GLU A 215 0.89 5.57 15.44
N GLU A 216 0.27 4.88 14.50
CA GLU A 216 0.64 3.51 14.13
C GLU A 216 1.89 3.44 13.23
N MET A 217 2.06 4.38 12.30
CA MET A 217 3.24 4.44 11.45
C MET A 217 4.49 4.92 12.20
N LEU A 218 4.33 5.75 13.23
CA LEU A 218 5.44 6.33 13.98
C LEU A 218 5.85 5.50 15.20
N THR A 219 4.96 4.68 15.76
CA THR A 219 5.21 3.89 16.98
C THR A 219 5.60 2.43 16.71
N GLY A 220 5.35 1.90 15.52
CA GLY A 220 5.75 0.57 15.11
C GLY A 220 7.26 0.44 14.93
N LYS A 221 7.86 -0.64 15.43
CA LYS A 221 9.28 -0.95 15.15
C LYS A 221 9.43 -1.23 13.65
N PRO A 222 10.28 -0.49 12.90
CA PRO A 222 10.47 -0.75 11.49
C PRO A 222 11.10 -2.12 11.21
N LEU A 223 11.88 -2.64 12.16
CA LEU A 223 12.61 -3.90 12.04
C LEU A 223 12.39 -4.77 13.28
N GLU A 224 12.16 -6.07 13.05
CA GLU A 224 12.08 -7.07 14.10
C GLU A 224 12.94 -8.27 13.73
N PHE A 225 13.72 -8.77 14.67
CA PHE A 225 14.58 -9.93 14.45
C PHE A 225 14.39 -10.97 15.54
N ARG A 226 14.32 -12.23 15.11
CA ARG A 226 14.33 -13.42 15.99
C ARG A 226 14.99 -14.59 15.28
N VAL A 227 15.41 -15.57 16.05
CA VAL A 227 15.84 -16.88 15.51
C VAL A 227 14.65 -17.83 15.56
N VAL A 228 14.43 -18.53 14.46
CA VAL A 228 13.40 -19.57 14.31
C VAL A 228 14.06 -20.98 14.25
N ALA A 229 13.46 -21.93 13.59
CA ALA A 229 13.95 -23.32 13.55
C ALA A 229 15.40 -23.43 13.01
N LYS A 230 16.21 -24.34 13.61
CA LYS A 230 17.56 -24.72 13.12
C LYS A 230 18.49 -23.53 12.85
N ASN A 231 18.59 -22.61 13.81
CA ASN A 231 19.44 -21.42 13.72
C ASN A 231 19.18 -20.56 12.46
N THR A 232 17.94 -20.55 11.97
CA THR A 232 17.51 -19.67 10.89
C THR A 232 17.09 -18.31 11.46
N GLY A 233 17.70 -17.22 11.00
CA GLY A 233 17.25 -15.87 11.31
C GLY A 233 15.92 -15.55 10.63
N TYR A 234 15.06 -14.79 11.30
CA TYR A 234 13.85 -14.22 10.73
C TYR A 234 13.90 -12.73 10.97
N LEU A 235 13.97 -11.96 9.88
CA LEU A 235 13.98 -10.51 9.86
C LEU A 235 12.66 -10.02 9.25
N LYS A 236 11.77 -9.44 10.05
CA LYS A 236 10.60 -8.70 9.58
C LYS A 236 10.99 -7.26 9.30
N ILE A 237 10.68 -6.78 8.12
CA ILE A 237 10.82 -5.37 7.73
C ILE A 237 9.42 -4.81 7.55
N ASN A 238 8.93 -4.06 8.55
CA ASN A 238 7.57 -3.54 8.56
C ASN A 238 7.39 -2.34 7.60
N ASN A 239 8.44 -1.54 7.42
CA ASN A 239 8.47 -0.45 6.46
C ASN A 239 9.91 0.00 6.17
N PHE A 240 10.08 0.83 5.15
CA PHE A 240 11.34 1.49 4.81
C PHE A 240 11.28 3.00 5.14
N VAL A 241 10.50 3.38 6.16
CA VAL A 241 10.32 4.76 6.60
C VAL A 241 11.23 5.03 7.80
N GLY A 242 11.91 6.16 7.78
CA GLY A 242 12.76 6.59 8.88
C GLY A 242 14.04 7.25 8.39
N SER A 243 14.75 7.83 9.34
CA SER A 243 16.02 8.49 9.10
C SER A 243 17.19 7.51 9.31
N ASN A 244 18.35 8.06 9.65
CA ASN A 244 19.53 7.26 9.98
C ASN A 244 19.32 6.24 11.11
N SER A 245 18.26 6.35 11.92
CA SER A 245 17.95 5.39 12.99
C SER A 245 17.70 3.98 12.47
N ILE A 246 16.93 3.82 11.38
CA ILE A 246 16.65 2.47 10.82
C ILE A 246 17.92 1.78 10.32
N ARG A 247 18.91 2.55 9.82
CA ARG A 247 20.20 1.97 9.39
C ARG A 247 21.01 1.50 10.59
N SER A 248 21.06 2.28 11.66
CA SER A 248 21.78 1.88 12.89
C SER A 248 21.09 0.71 13.59
N ASP A 249 19.76 0.67 13.58
CA ASP A 249 18.98 -0.46 14.11
C ASP A 249 19.25 -1.72 13.29
N PHE A 250 19.28 -1.60 11.95
CA PHE A 250 19.63 -2.70 11.07
C PHE A 250 21.06 -3.18 11.31
N ASP A 251 22.03 -2.30 11.42
CA ASP A 251 23.44 -2.68 11.69
C ASP A 251 23.55 -3.47 13.00
N SER A 252 22.82 -3.07 14.05
CA SER A 252 22.78 -3.80 15.33
C SER A 252 22.13 -5.18 15.21
N ILE A 253 21.11 -5.32 14.34
CA ILE A 253 20.46 -6.59 14.01
C ILE A 253 21.39 -7.44 13.14
N TYR A 254 22.14 -6.82 12.22
CA TYR A 254 22.99 -7.51 11.27
C TYR A 254 24.10 -8.32 11.92
N GLU A 255 24.66 -7.84 13.03
CA GLU A 255 25.61 -8.60 13.83
C GLU A 255 25.03 -9.95 14.30
N LYS A 256 23.72 -9.97 14.64
CA LYS A 256 23.02 -11.20 15.03
C LYS A 256 22.70 -12.08 13.81
N ILE A 257 22.35 -11.47 12.67
CA ILE A 257 22.12 -12.17 11.40
C ILE A 257 23.39 -12.94 10.99
N LEU A 258 24.56 -12.37 11.15
CA LEU A 258 25.84 -13.02 10.82
C LEU A 258 26.09 -14.31 11.61
N LEU A 259 25.41 -14.54 12.73
CA LEU A 259 25.51 -15.76 13.55
C LEU A 259 24.54 -16.88 13.11
N THR A 260 23.62 -16.59 12.18
CA THR A 260 22.63 -17.58 11.72
C THR A 260 23.13 -18.38 10.52
N ASP A 261 22.59 -19.60 10.32
CA ASP A 261 22.96 -20.48 9.22
C ASP A 261 22.16 -20.22 7.94
N ALA A 262 21.01 -19.56 8.09
CA ALA A 262 20.13 -19.15 7.00
C ALA A 262 19.29 -17.94 7.45
N LEU A 263 18.67 -17.21 6.50
CA LEU A 263 17.88 -16.02 6.79
C LEU A 263 16.56 -16.06 6.02
N ILE A 264 15.47 -15.76 6.71
CA ILE A 264 14.18 -15.43 6.13
C ILE A 264 13.98 -13.92 6.32
N ILE A 265 13.82 -13.19 5.22
CA ILE A 265 13.44 -11.77 5.22
C ILE A 265 11.94 -11.70 4.93
N ASP A 266 11.17 -10.99 5.74
CA ASP A 266 9.73 -10.87 5.57
C ASP A 266 9.33 -9.41 5.30
N VAL A 267 8.85 -9.15 4.10
CA VAL A 267 8.31 -7.85 3.67
C VAL A 267 6.79 -7.91 3.40
N ARG A 268 6.11 -8.95 3.89
CA ARG A 268 4.65 -9.00 3.87
C ARG A 268 4.09 -7.82 4.68
N GLU A 269 2.99 -7.24 4.25
CA GLU A 269 2.36 -6.06 4.88
C GLU A 269 3.25 -4.79 4.88
N ASN A 270 4.37 -4.78 4.18
CA ASN A 270 5.25 -3.62 4.05
C ASN A 270 4.75 -2.69 2.94
N MET A 271 4.30 -1.50 3.32
CA MET A 271 3.77 -0.48 2.42
C MET A 271 4.84 0.37 1.72
N GLY A 272 6.12 0.01 1.86
CA GLY A 272 7.22 0.71 1.21
C GLY A 272 7.90 1.78 2.07
N GLY A 273 8.40 2.83 1.42
CA GLY A 273 9.13 3.92 2.04
C GLY A 273 10.28 4.42 1.15
N TRP A 274 11.51 4.47 1.66
CA TRP A 274 12.65 5.08 1.00
C TRP A 274 13.56 4.05 0.33
N THR A 275 13.79 4.21 -0.97
CA THR A 275 14.62 3.30 -1.78
C THR A 275 16.08 3.24 -1.27
N ASP A 276 16.63 4.32 -0.74
CA ASP A 276 17.97 4.34 -0.20
C ASP A 276 18.13 3.48 1.08
N ILE A 277 17.06 3.29 1.84
CA ILE A 277 17.02 2.39 3.00
C ILE A 277 16.92 0.94 2.53
N SER A 278 16.02 0.64 1.57
CA SER A 278 15.88 -0.71 1.02
C SER A 278 17.20 -1.19 0.39
N GLN A 279 17.85 -0.35 -0.39
CA GLN A 279 19.15 -0.64 -0.99
C GLN A 279 20.26 -0.76 0.04
N TYR A 280 20.24 0.06 1.11
CA TYR A 280 21.19 -0.09 2.21
C TYR A 280 21.13 -1.49 2.81
N ILE A 281 19.94 -2.00 3.05
CA ILE A 281 19.73 -3.36 3.58
C ILE A 281 20.22 -4.42 2.58
N LEU A 282 19.84 -4.31 1.30
CA LEU A 282 20.23 -5.27 0.26
C LEU A 282 21.74 -5.35 0.05
N LYS A 283 22.48 -4.24 0.20
CA LYS A 283 23.95 -4.23 0.08
C LYS A 283 24.66 -5.19 1.03
N HIS A 284 24.07 -5.52 2.18
CA HIS A 284 24.62 -6.49 3.13
C HIS A 284 24.49 -7.94 2.67
N PHE A 285 23.63 -8.19 1.69
CA PHE A 285 23.34 -9.51 1.13
C PHE A 285 23.87 -9.69 -0.29
N ALA A 286 24.32 -8.63 -0.93
CA ALA A 286 24.85 -8.65 -2.29
C ALA A 286 26.30 -9.16 -2.29
N ASN A 287 26.58 -10.26 -3.00
CA ASN A 287 27.93 -10.77 -3.18
C ASN A 287 28.67 -10.21 -4.40
N LYS A 288 27.97 -9.48 -5.24
CA LYS A 288 28.45 -8.77 -6.42
C LYS A 288 27.51 -7.60 -6.72
N PRO A 289 27.95 -6.59 -7.51
CA PRO A 289 27.06 -5.55 -8.00
C PRO A 289 25.83 -6.11 -8.72
N PHE A 290 24.68 -5.47 -8.54
CA PHE A 290 23.42 -5.83 -9.22
C PHE A 290 22.76 -4.59 -9.80
N LYS A 291 22.07 -4.79 -10.92
CA LYS A 291 21.30 -3.72 -11.54
C LYS A 291 19.96 -3.55 -10.82
N THR A 292 19.59 -2.31 -10.54
CA THR A 292 18.27 -1.95 -10.03
C THR A 292 17.30 -1.74 -11.17
N GLY A 293 16.01 -1.59 -10.84
CA GLY A 293 14.97 -1.28 -11.82
C GLY A 293 15.23 0.00 -12.59
N LYS A 294 14.67 0.08 -13.79
CA LYS A 294 14.58 1.28 -14.62
C LYS A 294 13.24 1.96 -14.40
N TRP A 295 13.14 3.21 -14.77
CA TRP A 295 11.85 3.91 -14.77
C TRP A 295 11.76 4.89 -15.94
N ARG A 296 10.52 5.22 -16.31
CA ARG A 296 10.24 6.28 -17.26
C ARG A 296 9.14 7.21 -16.75
N SER A 297 9.14 8.44 -17.22
CA SER A 297 8.16 9.46 -16.85
C SER A 297 7.65 10.18 -18.09
N PRO A 298 6.35 10.56 -18.18
CA PRO A 298 5.84 11.31 -19.32
C PRO A 298 6.53 12.67 -19.43
N GLU A 299 6.94 13.04 -20.64
CA GLU A 299 7.57 14.33 -20.95
C GLU A 299 6.68 15.12 -21.90
N ASN A 300 6.19 16.27 -21.42
CA ASN A 300 5.27 17.11 -22.17
C ASN A 300 5.99 18.26 -22.86
N ILE A 301 6.34 18.08 -24.14
CA ILE A 301 6.94 19.13 -24.95
C ILE A 301 5.86 19.76 -25.82
N ALA A 302 5.48 21.01 -25.50
CA ALA A 302 4.35 21.71 -26.16
C ALA A 302 4.51 21.82 -27.68
N ALA A 303 5.73 22.03 -28.17
CA ALA A 303 6.01 22.10 -29.61
C ALA A 303 5.74 20.77 -30.31
N HIS A 304 6.12 19.63 -29.69
CA HIS A 304 5.87 18.31 -30.24
C HIS A 304 4.37 18.02 -30.32
N ARG A 305 3.60 18.42 -29.33
CA ARG A 305 2.13 18.32 -29.37
C ARG A 305 1.52 19.13 -30.52
N SER A 306 2.05 20.33 -30.80
CA SER A 306 1.56 21.16 -31.93
C SER A 306 1.84 20.54 -33.29
N TRP A 307 2.81 19.63 -33.38
CA TRP A 307 3.15 18.88 -34.59
C TRP A 307 2.44 17.53 -34.66
N GLY A 308 1.54 17.23 -33.71
CA GLY A 308 0.77 16.00 -33.66
C GLY A 308 1.51 14.81 -33.04
N SER A 309 2.65 15.04 -32.38
CA SER A 309 3.37 13.98 -31.68
C SER A 309 2.63 13.57 -30.40
N ASN A 310 2.71 12.29 -30.07
CA ASN A 310 2.24 11.74 -28.81
C ASN A 310 3.14 12.19 -27.64
N ILE A 311 2.75 11.85 -26.41
CA ILE A 311 3.57 12.02 -25.20
C ILE A 311 4.89 11.27 -25.39
N GLU A 312 6.00 11.97 -25.20
CA GLU A 312 7.32 11.40 -25.15
C GLU A 312 7.63 10.91 -23.73
N TRP A 313 8.67 10.07 -23.61
CA TRP A 313 9.05 9.53 -22.32
C TRP A 313 10.51 9.86 -22.02
N PHE A 314 10.73 10.46 -20.86
CA PHE A 314 12.05 10.44 -20.27
C PHE A 314 12.32 9.05 -19.70
N GLU A 315 13.45 8.46 -20.04
CA GLU A 315 13.88 7.17 -19.50
C GLU A 315 15.10 7.34 -18.60
N SER A 316 15.06 6.67 -17.44
CA SER A 316 16.22 6.63 -16.56
C SER A 316 17.34 5.79 -17.19
N GLY A 317 18.58 6.15 -16.89
CA GLY A 317 19.72 5.27 -17.15
C GLY A 317 19.68 3.99 -16.32
N GLU A 318 20.60 3.07 -16.62
CA GLU A 318 20.85 1.90 -15.78
C GLU A 318 21.59 2.33 -14.51
N TYR A 319 21.13 1.83 -13.36
CA TYR A 319 21.80 1.99 -12.08
C TYR A 319 22.28 0.64 -11.57
N GLU A 320 23.46 0.65 -10.96
CA GLU A 320 24.04 -0.52 -10.36
C GLU A 320 24.37 -0.21 -8.89
N VAL A 321 23.96 -1.12 -8.02
CA VAL A 321 24.24 -1.06 -6.58
C VAL A 321 25.36 -2.02 -6.27
N ALA A 322 26.47 -1.50 -5.75
CA ALA A 322 27.61 -2.29 -5.30
C ALA A 322 27.43 -2.74 -3.84
N PRO A 323 27.87 -3.97 -3.49
CA PRO A 323 27.93 -4.42 -2.11
C PRO A 323 28.84 -3.51 -1.26
N PHE A 324 28.75 -3.61 0.05
CA PHE A 324 29.73 -2.99 0.93
C PHE A 324 31.12 -3.62 0.75
N THR A 325 32.16 -2.80 0.79
CA THR A 325 33.57 -3.24 0.71
C THR A 325 34.23 -3.29 2.08
N ASP A 326 33.62 -2.66 3.06
CA ASP A 326 34.11 -2.49 4.45
C ASP A 326 33.29 -3.28 5.48
N LYS A 327 32.27 -4.02 5.03
CA LYS A 327 31.43 -4.88 5.88
C LYS A 327 31.51 -6.34 5.45
N VAL A 328 31.31 -7.24 6.39
CA VAL A 328 31.15 -8.67 6.10
C VAL A 328 29.82 -8.86 5.36
N ILE A 329 29.85 -9.51 4.22
CA ILE A 329 28.64 -9.82 3.43
C ILE A 329 28.06 -11.15 3.88
N TYR A 330 26.74 -11.19 4.11
CA TYR A 330 26.04 -12.43 4.43
C TYR A 330 25.83 -13.27 3.17
N THR A 331 26.52 -14.40 3.08
CA THR A 331 26.53 -15.28 1.90
C THR A 331 25.72 -16.56 2.06
N ARG A 332 25.16 -16.82 3.25
CA ARG A 332 24.35 -18.00 3.53
C ARG A 332 22.98 -17.93 2.84
N PRO A 333 22.20 -19.04 2.77
CA PRO A 333 20.90 -19.05 2.09
C PRO A 333 19.93 -17.99 2.62
N ILE A 334 19.16 -17.37 1.70
CA ILE A 334 18.12 -16.40 2.01
C ILE A 334 16.83 -16.80 1.30
N VAL A 335 15.70 -16.63 1.99
CA VAL A 335 14.34 -16.66 1.41
C VAL A 335 13.65 -15.34 1.76
N LEU A 336 12.95 -14.76 0.79
CA LEU A 336 12.15 -13.55 0.96
C LEU A 336 10.67 -13.93 1.02
N LEU A 337 9.92 -13.38 1.99
CA LEU A 337 8.46 -13.49 2.05
C LEU A 337 7.82 -12.21 1.54
N ALA A 338 6.85 -12.34 0.64
CA ALA A 338 6.06 -11.25 0.11
C ALA A 338 4.57 -11.63 0.03
N ASP A 339 3.69 -10.64 0.00
CA ASP A 339 2.25 -10.86 -0.18
C ASP A 339 1.61 -9.71 -0.96
N GLU A 340 0.30 -9.77 -1.14
CA GLU A 340 -0.49 -8.74 -1.83
C GLU A 340 -0.51 -7.38 -1.14
N SER A 341 0.00 -7.29 0.11
CA SER A 341 0.21 -6.02 0.83
C SER A 341 1.62 -5.47 0.69
N THR A 342 2.54 -6.23 0.06
CA THR A 342 3.88 -5.75 -0.29
C THR A 342 3.75 -4.71 -1.40
N PHE A 343 4.07 -3.44 -1.09
CA PHE A 343 3.68 -2.29 -1.91
C PHE A 343 4.84 -1.30 -2.08
N SER A 344 4.88 -0.57 -3.21
CA SER A 344 5.81 0.54 -3.44
C SER A 344 7.28 0.11 -3.31
N CYS A 345 8.10 0.83 -2.55
CA CYS A 345 9.51 0.50 -2.31
C CYS A 345 9.74 -0.94 -1.82
N ALA A 346 8.74 -1.60 -1.22
CA ALA A 346 8.85 -3.01 -0.86
C ALA A 346 8.78 -3.92 -2.09
N GLU A 347 8.11 -3.49 -3.16
CA GLU A 347 8.16 -4.18 -4.45
C GLU A 347 9.50 -3.95 -5.15
N ASP A 348 10.04 -2.72 -5.09
CA ASP A 348 11.39 -2.43 -5.60
C ASP A 348 12.43 -3.31 -4.88
N PHE A 349 12.28 -3.51 -3.55
CA PHE A 349 13.10 -4.44 -2.77
C PHE A 349 12.99 -5.89 -3.28
N CYS A 350 11.78 -6.35 -3.60
CA CYS A 350 11.55 -7.69 -4.19
C CYS A 350 12.20 -7.80 -5.57
N ALA A 351 12.05 -6.78 -6.43
CA ALA A 351 12.63 -6.74 -7.77
C ALA A 351 14.16 -6.77 -7.72
N ASP A 352 14.76 -5.96 -6.84
CA ASP A 352 16.21 -5.92 -6.62
C ASP A 352 16.72 -7.25 -6.06
N PHE A 353 16.00 -7.87 -5.10
CA PHE A 353 16.33 -9.18 -4.55
C PHE A 353 16.36 -10.28 -5.63
N LEU A 354 15.37 -10.31 -6.53
CA LEU A 354 15.35 -11.23 -7.67
C LEU A 354 16.53 -11.00 -8.61
N THR A 355 16.87 -9.74 -8.88
CA THR A 355 18.01 -9.36 -9.72
C THR A 355 19.35 -9.80 -9.11
N MET A 356 19.48 -9.74 -7.79
CA MET A 356 20.63 -10.23 -7.05
C MET A 356 20.81 -11.75 -7.15
N LYS A 357 19.75 -12.51 -7.44
CA LYS A 357 19.73 -13.99 -7.47
C LYS A 357 20.24 -14.62 -6.17
N ARG A 358 19.83 -14.04 -5.03
CA ARG A 358 20.30 -14.47 -3.70
C ARG A 358 19.38 -15.48 -3.01
N GLY A 359 18.20 -15.73 -3.56
CA GLY A 359 17.25 -16.66 -2.99
C GLY A 359 15.94 -16.67 -3.76
N LYS A 360 14.91 -17.25 -3.15
CA LYS A 360 13.56 -17.36 -3.70
C LYS A 360 12.60 -16.45 -2.95
N ILE A 361 11.54 -15.99 -3.63
CA ILE A 361 10.39 -15.36 -3.00
C ILE A 361 9.32 -16.42 -2.74
N VAL A 362 8.79 -16.45 -1.52
CA VAL A 362 7.71 -17.35 -1.07
C VAL A 362 6.54 -16.50 -0.59
N GLY A 363 5.33 -16.87 -0.97
CA GLY A 363 4.10 -16.17 -0.55
C GLY A 363 3.12 -15.96 -1.67
N SER A 364 2.58 -14.76 -1.82
CA SER A 364 1.69 -14.41 -2.91
C SER A 364 2.24 -13.24 -3.73
N LYS A 365 1.59 -12.96 -4.85
CA LYS A 365 1.92 -11.85 -5.75
C LYS A 365 1.82 -10.52 -5.02
N THR A 366 2.76 -9.61 -5.25
CA THR A 366 2.81 -8.27 -4.64
C THR A 366 1.73 -7.35 -5.19
N ALA A 367 1.49 -6.20 -4.58
CA ALA A 367 0.40 -5.28 -4.93
C ALA A 367 0.40 -4.82 -6.39
N GLY A 368 1.56 -4.69 -7.01
CA GLY A 368 1.70 -4.20 -8.39
C GLY A 368 1.59 -2.68 -8.48
N SER A 369 2.06 -1.96 -7.47
CA SER A 369 1.99 -0.51 -7.42
C SER A 369 3.29 0.07 -6.87
N SER A 370 4.14 0.58 -7.75
CA SER A 370 5.30 1.38 -7.42
C SER A 370 5.24 2.71 -8.17
N GLY A 371 5.92 3.72 -7.66
CA GLY A 371 5.93 5.02 -8.28
C GLY A 371 6.54 6.11 -7.40
N ASN A 372 6.47 7.34 -7.90
CA ASN A 372 6.88 8.53 -7.17
C ASN A 372 5.82 9.61 -7.36
N PRO A 373 4.82 9.69 -6.47
CA PRO A 373 3.68 10.55 -6.70
C PRO A 373 4.02 12.04 -6.56
N LEU A 374 3.54 12.84 -7.51
CA LEU A 374 3.48 14.29 -7.42
C LEU A 374 2.43 14.68 -6.39
N MET A 375 2.79 15.53 -5.46
CA MET A 375 1.88 16.08 -4.47
C MET A 375 1.26 17.38 -4.95
N VAL A 376 -0.07 17.44 -4.99
CA VAL A 376 -0.85 18.61 -5.40
C VAL A 376 -1.73 19.05 -4.24
N LYS A 377 -1.54 20.27 -3.76
CA LYS A 377 -2.39 20.86 -2.70
C LYS A 377 -3.75 21.24 -3.28
N LEU A 378 -4.80 20.85 -2.60
CA LEU A 378 -6.20 21.13 -2.97
C LEU A 378 -6.79 22.23 -2.09
N PRO A 379 -7.85 22.95 -2.57
CA PRO A 379 -8.62 23.83 -1.73
C PRO A 379 -9.13 23.11 -0.49
N GLY A 380 -9.08 23.77 0.68
CA GLY A 380 -9.46 23.15 1.95
C GLY A 380 -8.37 22.25 2.52
N GLU A 381 -7.10 22.48 2.17
CA GLU A 381 -5.90 21.80 2.72
C GLU A 381 -5.82 20.28 2.47
N GLY A 382 -6.68 19.72 1.62
CA GLY A 382 -6.50 18.35 1.15
C GLY A 382 -5.33 18.21 0.18
N VAL A 383 -4.98 16.98 -0.18
CA VAL A 383 -3.85 16.68 -1.06
C VAL A 383 -4.25 15.61 -2.06
N ALA A 384 -3.94 15.83 -3.34
CA ALA A 384 -3.92 14.77 -4.33
C ALA A 384 -2.48 14.28 -4.55
N LEU A 385 -2.31 12.99 -4.66
CA LEU A 385 -1.09 12.34 -5.13
C LEU A 385 -1.34 11.79 -6.52
N ILE A 386 -0.40 12.00 -7.46
CA ILE A 386 -0.49 11.57 -8.85
C ILE A 386 0.79 10.83 -9.21
N CYS A 387 0.69 9.57 -9.56
CA CYS A 387 1.85 8.76 -9.92
C CYS A 387 2.47 9.26 -11.24
N THR A 388 3.77 9.58 -11.21
CA THR A 388 4.47 10.27 -12.31
C THR A 388 5.46 9.39 -13.06
N LYS A 389 5.69 8.17 -12.62
CA LYS A 389 6.65 7.28 -13.28
C LYS A 389 6.17 5.83 -13.32
N GLN A 390 6.62 5.12 -14.34
CA GLN A 390 6.51 3.68 -14.47
C GLN A 390 7.84 3.04 -14.11
N ASP A 391 7.81 2.06 -13.22
CA ASP A 391 8.97 1.28 -12.81
C ASP A 391 9.01 -0.08 -13.53
N PHE A 392 10.20 -0.55 -13.84
CA PHE A 392 10.47 -1.78 -14.58
C PHE A 392 11.60 -2.56 -13.94
N PHE A 393 11.62 -3.86 -14.12
CA PHE A 393 12.83 -4.65 -13.91
C PHE A 393 13.97 -4.15 -14.80
N PRO A 394 15.25 -4.45 -14.47
CA PRO A 394 16.39 -4.07 -15.32
C PRO A 394 16.30 -4.61 -16.76
N ASP A 395 15.62 -5.74 -16.95
CA ASP A 395 15.40 -6.36 -18.27
C ASP A 395 14.20 -5.77 -19.04
N GLY A 396 13.52 -4.77 -18.48
CA GLY A 396 12.41 -4.06 -19.11
C GLY A 396 11.03 -4.68 -18.85
N ARG A 397 10.93 -5.78 -18.11
CA ARG A 397 9.62 -6.33 -17.71
C ARG A 397 8.90 -5.38 -16.77
N GLU A 398 7.60 -5.25 -16.95
CA GLU A 398 6.72 -4.47 -16.08
C GLU A 398 6.33 -5.28 -14.83
N TYR A 399 6.19 -4.62 -13.70
CA TYR A 399 5.55 -5.18 -12.49
C TYR A 399 4.48 -4.25 -11.91
N VAL A 400 4.49 -2.97 -12.28
CA VAL A 400 3.40 -2.04 -11.93
C VAL A 400 2.18 -2.33 -12.79
N GLY A 401 1.02 -2.51 -12.16
CA GLY A 401 -0.21 -2.99 -12.80
C GLY A 401 -0.31 -4.53 -12.87
N PHE A 402 0.76 -5.27 -12.50
CA PHE A 402 0.80 -6.73 -12.57
C PHE A 402 1.14 -7.39 -11.23
N GLY A 403 2.05 -6.80 -10.45
CA GLY A 403 2.66 -7.39 -9.27
C GLY A 403 3.85 -8.31 -9.60
N ILE A 404 4.67 -8.62 -8.60
CA ILE A 404 5.80 -9.54 -8.70
C ILE A 404 5.32 -10.91 -8.24
N ASP A 405 5.44 -11.92 -9.11
CA ASP A 405 5.11 -13.30 -8.78
C ASP A 405 6.15 -13.90 -7.82
N PRO A 406 5.72 -14.65 -6.79
CA PRO A 406 6.65 -15.43 -5.98
C PRO A 406 7.18 -16.65 -6.76
N ASP A 407 8.37 -17.14 -6.40
CA ASP A 407 8.88 -18.42 -6.91
C ASP A 407 8.10 -19.63 -6.38
N ILE A 408 7.51 -19.47 -5.18
CA ILE A 408 6.71 -20.50 -4.51
C ILE A 408 5.44 -19.83 -3.99
N GLU A 409 4.31 -20.07 -4.66
CA GLU A 409 3.04 -19.53 -4.23
C GLU A 409 2.47 -20.29 -3.03
N VAL A 410 2.14 -19.57 -1.97
CA VAL A 410 1.50 -20.07 -0.76
C VAL A 410 0.53 -19.03 -0.24
N LYS A 411 -0.73 -19.44 -0.05
CA LYS A 411 -1.78 -18.58 0.53
C LYS A 411 -2.35 -19.26 1.78
N PRO A 412 -2.65 -18.50 2.85
CA PRO A 412 -3.34 -19.04 4.01
C PRO A 412 -4.76 -19.52 3.64
N SER A 413 -5.13 -20.69 4.15
CA SER A 413 -6.50 -21.21 4.13
C SER A 413 -7.33 -20.69 5.30
N ILE A 414 -8.65 -20.90 5.28
CA ILE A 414 -9.53 -20.59 6.43
C ILE A 414 -9.05 -21.38 7.67
N GLU A 415 -8.67 -22.65 7.48
CA GLU A 415 -8.16 -23.50 8.56
C GLU A 415 -6.87 -22.96 9.17
N ASP A 416 -5.94 -22.43 8.34
CA ASP A 416 -4.71 -21.80 8.84
C ASP A 416 -5.02 -20.59 9.72
N ILE A 417 -6.00 -19.76 9.29
CA ILE A 417 -6.44 -18.61 10.09
C ILE A 417 -7.03 -19.06 11.43
N PHE A 418 -7.88 -20.08 11.41
CA PHE A 418 -8.48 -20.61 12.63
C PHE A 418 -7.46 -21.19 13.60
N GLN A 419 -6.48 -21.93 13.08
CA GLN A 419 -5.40 -22.53 13.87
C GLN A 419 -4.27 -21.58 14.23
N ASN A 420 -4.34 -20.31 13.75
CA ASN A 420 -3.25 -19.33 13.87
C ASN A 420 -1.92 -19.84 13.30
N ASN A 421 -1.97 -20.57 12.17
CA ASN A 421 -0.81 -21.05 11.43
C ASN A 421 -0.32 -19.98 10.44
N ASP A 422 0.99 -19.97 10.20
CA ASP A 422 1.62 -19.22 9.10
C ASP A 422 2.20 -20.20 8.07
N PRO A 423 1.39 -20.63 7.07
CA PRO A 423 1.84 -21.60 6.07
C PRO A 423 2.96 -21.03 5.18
N VAL A 424 3.01 -19.70 4.99
CA VAL A 424 4.05 -19.03 4.20
C VAL A 424 5.39 -19.13 4.90
N LEU A 425 5.45 -18.82 6.19
CA LEU A 425 6.67 -18.98 6.99
C LEU A 425 7.10 -20.45 7.08
N GLN A 426 6.15 -21.37 7.22
CA GLN A 426 6.46 -22.82 7.23
C GLN A 426 7.06 -23.29 5.90
N ALA A 427 6.51 -22.84 4.77
CA ALA A 427 7.04 -23.13 3.44
C ALA A 427 8.45 -22.54 3.25
N ALA A 428 8.70 -21.34 3.74
CA ALA A 428 10.02 -20.72 3.69
C ALA A 428 11.05 -21.50 4.51
N ILE A 429 10.71 -21.92 5.74
CA ILE A 429 11.57 -22.77 6.58
C ILE A 429 11.89 -24.07 5.85
N LYS A 430 10.89 -24.72 5.24
CA LYS A 430 11.10 -25.95 4.46
C LYS A 430 12.02 -25.71 3.26
N THR A 431 11.81 -24.62 2.54
CA THR A 431 12.60 -24.25 1.35
C THR A 431 14.07 -24.01 1.70
N ILE A 432 14.35 -23.37 2.82
CA ILE A 432 15.70 -22.98 3.23
C ILE A 432 16.51 -24.14 3.82
N LEU A 433 15.81 -25.19 4.27
CA LEU A 433 16.42 -26.37 4.86
C LEU A 433 16.66 -27.54 3.86
N GLN A 434 16.20 -27.39 2.61
CA GLN A 434 16.46 -28.27 1.49
C GLN A 434 17.77 -27.89 0.80
#